data_236fd32a98828e519f2589121c23b497
#
_entry.id   236fd32a98828e519f2589121c23b497
#
_cell.length_a   1.000
_cell.length_b   1.000
_cell.length_c   1.000
_cell.angle_alpha   90.00
_cell.angle_beta   90.00
_cell.angle_gamma   90.00
#
_symmetry.space_group_name_H-M   'P 1'
#
loop_
_entity.id
_entity.type
_entity.pdbx_description
1 polymer ?
#
loop_
_entity_poly.entity_id
_entity_poly.type
_entity_poly.pdbx_seq_one_letter_code
_entity_poly.pdbx_strand_id
1 'polypeptide(L)'
;MFSMLGKSQEERRNREYEISLVNALKNSYEGIEEIKISNPNYTNPPGSWSCDVEIKFNDERKTKYRIGHGLHDKKNYQGSLTNEKRQFLNNYKGVTDLKVIVTYSDNSTGEQ
;
A
#
# COMPACT_ATOMS: atom_id res chain seq x y z
N MET A 1 -23.09 -17.17 8.74
CA MET A 1 -22.83 -17.09 8.50
C MET A 1 -22.34 -16.83 8.28
N PHE A 2 -22.06 -16.62 8.13
CA PHE A 2 -21.69 -16.50 7.90
C PHE A 2 -20.96 -15.96 7.60
N SER A 3 -20.74 -15.52 8.24
CA SER A 3 -20.01 -15.00 7.89
C SER A 3 -19.05 -15.29 7.39
N MET A 4 -18.68 -15.93 7.30
CA MET A 4 -17.96 -16.12 6.60
C MET A 4 -18.04 -15.99 5.58
N LEU A 5 -18.88 -16.07 5.93
CA LEU A 5 -19.09 -15.80 4.73
C LEU A 5 -18.35 -14.79 4.21
N GLY A 6 -17.46 -14.69 4.58
CA GLY A 6 -16.69 -13.78 3.98
C GLY A 6 -16.68 -12.44 4.43
N LYS A 7 -16.06 -11.62 3.72
CA LYS A 7 -15.84 -10.23 4.03
C LYS A 7 -17.00 -9.40 3.59
N SER A 8 -17.27 -8.29 4.29
CA SER A 8 -18.21 -7.29 3.85
C SER A 8 -17.76 -6.67 2.54
N GLN A 9 -18.65 -5.95 1.89
CA GLN A 9 -18.29 -5.23 0.67
C GLN A 9 -17.19 -4.22 0.92
N GLU A 10 -17.21 -3.57 2.08
CA GLU A 10 -16.17 -2.62 2.43
C GLU A 10 -14.81 -3.29 2.54
N GLU A 11 -14.75 -4.44 3.19
CA GLU A 11 -13.49 -5.18 3.32
C GLU A 11 -12.98 -5.66 1.97
N ARG A 12 -13.86 -6.09 1.08
CA ARG A 12 -13.47 -6.51 -0.28
C ARG A 12 -12.92 -5.34 -1.06
N ARG A 13 -13.58 -4.19 -0.98
CA ARG A 13 -13.11 -2.98 -1.65
C ARG A 13 -11.74 -2.59 -1.14
N ASN A 14 -11.57 -2.58 0.18
CA ASN A 14 -10.28 -2.23 0.76
C ASN A 14 -9.19 -3.18 0.26
N ARG A 15 -9.46 -4.48 0.22
CA ARG A 15 -8.49 -5.46 -0.24
C ARG A 15 -8.10 -5.22 -1.70
N GLU A 16 -9.04 -4.88 -2.57
CA GLU A 16 -8.73 -4.57 -3.96
C GLU A 16 -7.80 -3.38 -4.08
N TYR A 17 -8.08 -2.31 -3.32
CA TYR A 17 -7.21 -1.13 -3.32
C TYR A 17 -5.85 -1.46 -2.74
N GLU A 18 -5.80 -2.25 -1.68
CA GLU A 18 -4.54 -2.60 -1.03
C GLU A 18 -3.65 -3.44 -1.95
N ILE A 19 -4.22 -4.41 -2.64
CA ILE A 19 -3.46 -5.21 -3.61
C ILE A 19 -2.93 -4.33 -4.73
N SER A 20 -3.76 -3.44 -5.25
CA SER A 20 -3.35 -2.50 -6.29
C SER A 20 -2.24 -1.56 -5.80
N LEU A 21 -2.35 -1.07 -4.57
CA LEU A 21 -1.33 -0.20 -3.97
C LEU A 21 0.00 -0.91 -3.84
N VAL A 22 0.01 -2.16 -3.36
CA VAL A 22 1.25 -2.93 -3.23
C VAL A 22 1.92 -3.07 -4.59
N ASN A 23 1.15 -3.37 -5.64
CA ASN A 23 1.71 -3.47 -6.99
C ASN A 23 2.30 -2.14 -7.46
N ALA A 24 1.62 -1.02 -7.17
CA ALA A 24 2.12 0.30 -7.52
C ALA A 24 3.42 0.63 -6.78
N LEU A 25 3.51 0.27 -5.50
CA LEU A 25 4.73 0.48 -4.71
C LEU A 25 5.88 -0.36 -5.25
N LYS A 26 5.63 -1.61 -5.60
CA LYS A 26 6.65 -2.49 -6.19
C LYS A 26 7.13 -1.96 -7.55
N ASN A 27 6.24 -1.32 -8.30
CA ASN A 27 6.60 -0.73 -9.59
C ASN A 27 7.32 0.60 -9.46
N SER A 28 7.33 1.20 -8.28
CA SER A 28 7.94 2.50 -8.04
C SER A 28 9.26 2.44 -7.30
N TYR A 29 9.46 1.41 -6.49
CA TYR A 29 10.63 1.31 -5.61
C TYR A 29 11.23 -0.08 -5.65
N GLU A 30 12.57 -0.15 -5.55
CA GLU A 30 13.28 -1.42 -5.50
C GLU A 30 13.61 -1.79 -4.06
N GLY A 31 13.88 -3.05 -3.82
CA GLY A 31 14.37 -3.51 -2.52
C GLY A 31 13.33 -3.54 -1.40
N ILE A 32 12.04 -3.54 -1.75
CA ILE A 32 11.00 -3.63 -0.73
C ILE A 32 10.98 -5.04 -0.16
N GLU A 33 10.96 -5.14 1.18
CA GLU A 33 10.89 -6.41 1.88
C GLU A 33 9.50 -6.64 2.48
N GLU A 34 8.93 -5.63 3.14
CA GLU A 34 7.62 -5.74 3.78
C GLU A 34 6.83 -4.46 3.58
N ILE A 35 5.51 -4.62 3.46
CA ILE A 35 4.56 -3.50 3.40
C ILE A 35 3.46 -3.78 4.41
N LYS A 36 3.14 -2.79 5.25
CA LYS A 36 2.03 -2.86 6.19
C LYS A 36 1.04 -1.75 5.88
N ILE A 37 -0.22 -2.11 5.74
CA ILE A 37 -1.29 -1.18 5.42
C ILE A 37 -2.24 -1.11 6.60
N SER A 38 -2.64 0.12 6.96
CA SER A 38 -3.57 0.33 8.08
C SER A 38 -4.44 1.54 7.81
N ASN A 39 -5.50 1.66 8.60
CA ASN A 39 -6.44 2.80 8.58
C ASN A 39 -6.95 3.15 7.19
N PRO A 40 -7.51 2.17 6.43
CA PRO A 40 -8.07 2.47 5.13
C PRO A 40 -9.32 3.34 5.28
N ASN A 41 -9.48 4.26 4.36
CA ASN A 41 -10.62 5.17 4.35
C ASN A 41 -11.11 5.38 2.92
N TYR A 42 -12.40 5.18 2.71
CA TYR A 42 -13.01 5.41 1.42
C TYR A 42 -14.09 6.47 1.55
N THR A 43 -14.00 7.50 0.71
CA THR A 43 -14.96 8.59 0.71
C THR A 43 -15.79 8.53 -0.58
N ASN A 44 -17.10 8.48 -0.45
CA ASN A 44 -18.00 8.43 -1.58
C ASN A 44 -19.14 9.43 -1.37
N PRO A 45 -19.41 10.34 -2.31
CA PRO A 45 -18.52 10.81 -3.36
C PRO A 45 -17.34 11.62 -2.81
N PRO A 46 -16.25 11.76 -3.54
CA PRO A 46 -16.06 11.44 -4.97
C PRO A 46 -15.50 10.05 -5.24
N GLY A 47 -15.42 9.17 -4.27
CA GLY A 47 -14.88 7.85 -4.50
C GLY A 47 -13.36 7.81 -4.42
N SER A 48 -12.81 8.38 -3.36
CA SER A 48 -11.37 8.33 -3.11
C SER A 48 -11.03 7.39 -1.96
N TRP A 49 -9.94 6.70 -2.10
CA TRP A 49 -9.46 5.77 -1.09
C TRP A 49 -8.06 6.19 -0.64
N SER A 50 -7.82 6.09 0.66
CA SER A 50 -6.52 6.40 1.23
C SER A 50 -6.23 5.45 2.40
N CYS A 51 -4.97 5.34 2.76
CA CYS A 51 -4.55 4.53 3.89
C CYS A 51 -3.21 5.01 4.43
N ASP A 52 -2.82 4.45 5.58
CA ASP A 52 -1.46 4.57 6.06
C ASP A 52 -0.68 3.37 5.54
N VAL A 53 0.52 3.62 5.05
CA VAL A 53 1.40 2.57 4.55
C VAL A 53 2.77 2.69 5.22
N GLU A 54 3.30 1.55 5.66
CA GLU A 54 4.66 1.45 6.17
C GLU A 54 5.43 0.51 5.25
N ILE A 55 6.57 0.98 4.75
CA ILE A 55 7.40 0.20 3.84
C ILE A 55 8.73 -0.08 4.53
N LYS A 56 9.11 -1.34 4.59
CA LYS A 56 10.43 -1.75 5.06
C LYS A 56 11.24 -2.24 3.86
N PHE A 57 12.43 -1.69 3.72
CA PHE A 57 13.35 -2.07 2.64
C PHE A 57 14.35 -3.12 3.13
N ASN A 58 15.01 -3.80 2.23
CA ASN A 58 15.92 -4.90 2.56
C ASN A 58 17.22 -4.44 3.25
N ASP A 59 17.46 -3.14 3.33
CA ASP A 59 18.55 -2.55 4.12
C ASP A 59 18.12 -2.18 5.54
N GLU A 60 16.93 -2.65 5.96
CA GLU A 60 16.32 -2.45 7.26
C GLU A 60 15.81 -1.05 7.52
N ARG A 61 15.85 -0.17 6.54
CA ARG A 61 15.24 1.16 6.65
C ARG A 61 13.74 1.08 6.42
N LYS A 62 13.02 1.95 7.11
CA LYS A 62 11.56 2.01 7.01
C LYS A 62 11.08 3.42 6.82
N THR A 63 9.93 3.56 6.16
CA THR A 63 9.21 4.82 6.11
C THR A 63 7.73 4.55 6.27
N LYS A 64 7.01 5.51 6.83
CA LYS A 64 5.56 5.42 7.00
C LYS A 64 4.94 6.74 6.58
N TYR A 65 3.85 6.66 5.80
CA TYR A 65 3.14 7.85 5.38
C TYR A 65 1.71 7.50 5.00
N ARG A 66 0.88 8.53 4.85
CA ARG A 66 -0.48 8.34 4.37
C ARG A 66 -0.53 8.65 2.89
N ILE A 67 -1.27 7.83 2.14
CA ILE A 67 -1.33 7.95 0.69
C ILE A 67 -2.75 7.70 0.18
N GLY A 68 -3.13 8.44 -0.86
CA GLY A 68 -4.31 8.14 -1.66
C GLY A 68 -3.91 7.26 -2.83
N HIS A 69 -4.81 6.38 -3.25
CA HIS A 69 -4.54 5.44 -4.34
C HIS A 69 -5.81 5.15 -5.13
N GLY A 70 -5.68 5.06 -6.45
CA GLY A 70 -6.74 4.63 -7.34
C GLY A 70 -6.43 3.24 -7.90
N LEU A 71 -7.48 2.46 -8.18
CA LEU A 71 -7.30 1.10 -8.69
C LEU A 71 -6.54 1.04 -10.01
N HIS A 72 -6.54 2.13 -10.76
CA HIS A 72 -5.86 2.18 -12.06
C HIS A 72 -4.47 2.78 -11.98
N ASP A 73 -4.03 3.20 -10.78
CA ASP A 73 -2.71 3.78 -10.62
C ASP A 73 -1.66 2.68 -10.62
N LYS A 74 -0.71 2.78 -11.53
CA LYS A 74 0.35 1.77 -11.67
C LYS A 74 1.60 2.12 -10.89
N LYS A 75 1.72 3.36 -10.43
CA LYS A 75 2.85 3.83 -9.65
C LYS A 75 2.40 4.63 -8.46
N ASN A 76 3.26 4.69 -7.46
CA ASN A 76 2.98 5.44 -6.24
C ASN A 76 2.93 6.94 -6.51
N TYR A 77 1.90 7.59 -5.98
CA TYR A 77 1.73 9.04 -6.09
C TYR A 77 2.37 9.70 -4.87
N GLN A 78 3.30 10.61 -5.10
CA GLN A 78 4.05 11.26 -4.03
C GLN A 78 3.60 12.69 -3.72
N GLY A 79 2.50 13.15 -4.29
CA GLY A 79 2.10 14.55 -4.21
C GLY A 79 1.88 15.11 -2.81
N SER A 80 1.47 14.27 -1.86
CA SER A 80 1.20 14.72 -0.49
C SER A 80 2.32 14.40 0.50
N LEU A 81 3.45 13.86 0.03
CA LEU A 81 4.55 13.52 0.91
C LEU A 81 5.38 14.73 1.29
N THR A 82 5.97 14.70 2.48
CA THR A 82 6.94 15.71 2.89
C THR A 82 8.21 15.60 2.04
N ASN A 83 9.00 16.66 1.98
CA ASN A 83 10.26 16.61 1.25
C ASN A 83 11.20 15.54 1.77
N GLU A 84 11.24 15.35 3.09
CA GLU A 84 12.08 14.31 3.70
C GLU A 84 11.69 12.92 3.22
N LYS A 85 10.41 12.61 3.19
CA LYS A 85 9.93 11.31 2.75
C LYS A 85 10.14 11.09 1.26
N ARG A 86 9.96 12.14 0.44
CA ARG A 86 10.27 12.03 -0.98
C ARG A 86 11.75 11.76 -1.21
N GLN A 87 12.63 12.45 -0.51
CA GLN A 87 14.07 12.22 -0.63
C GLN A 87 14.45 10.82 -0.20
N PHE A 88 13.85 10.35 0.91
CA PHE A 88 14.06 8.98 1.37
C PHE A 88 13.67 7.97 0.28
N LEU A 89 12.47 8.11 -0.25
CA LEU A 89 11.96 7.18 -1.27
C LEU A 89 12.73 7.28 -2.58
N ASN A 90 13.24 8.46 -2.92
CA ASN A 90 14.02 8.62 -4.15
C ASN A 90 15.31 7.80 -4.17
N ASN A 91 15.80 7.38 -2.99
CA ASN A 91 16.95 6.50 -2.91
C ASN A 91 16.63 5.06 -3.34
N TYR A 92 15.34 4.75 -3.47
CA TYR A 92 14.87 3.39 -3.78
C TYR A 92 14.12 3.32 -5.10
N LYS A 93 14.28 4.31 -5.97
CA LYS A 93 13.58 4.30 -7.26
C LYS A 93 13.95 3.07 -8.06
N GLY A 94 12.95 2.35 -8.52
CA GLY A 94 13.16 1.15 -9.30
C GLY A 94 11.95 0.23 -9.20
N VAL A 95 12.18 -1.05 -9.34
CA VAL A 95 11.12 -2.06 -9.32
C VAL A 95 11.53 -3.18 -8.37
N THR A 96 10.58 -3.65 -7.57
CA THR A 96 10.78 -4.83 -6.74
C THR A 96 10.24 -6.03 -7.49
N ASP A 97 11.12 -6.93 -7.93
CA ASP A 97 10.73 -8.13 -8.67
C ASP A 97 10.36 -9.30 -7.79
N LEU A 98 10.88 -9.33 -6.58
CA LEU A 98 10.62 -10.42 -5.65
C LEU A 98 9.31 -10.19 -4.91
N LYS A 99 8.75 -11.27 -4.36
CA LYS A 99 7.55 -11.15 -3.55
C LYS A 99 7.87 -10.43 -2.25
N VAL A 100 6.95 -9.60 -1.81
CA VAL A 100 7.05 -8.88 -0.54
C VAL A 100 6.01 -9.43 0.44
N ILE A 101 6.33 -9.37 1.72
CA ILE A 101 5.38 -9.73 2.76
C ILE A 101 4.48 -8.53 2.99
N VAL A 102 3.18 -8.76 2.92
CA VAL A 102 2.19 -7.70 3.08
C VAL A 102 1.30 -8.00 4.27
N THR A 103 1.17 -7.04 5.18
CA THR A 103 0.17 -7.08 6.23
C THR A 103 -0.94 -6.13 5.80
N TYR A 104 -2.09 -6.70 5.50
CA TYR A 104 -3.25 -5.93 5.06
C TYR A 104 -3.96 -5.28 6.24
N SER A 105 -4.86 -4.36 5.95
CA SER A 105 -5.53 -3.57 7.00
C SER A 105 -6.38 -4.41 7.94
N ASP A 106 -6.76 -5.62 7.56
CA ASP A 106 -7.50 -6.54 8.42
C ASP A 106 -6.58 -7.43 9.26
N ASN A 107 -5.29 -7.12 9.28
CA ASN A 107 -4.23 -7.85 9.98
C ASN A 107 -3.89 -9.21 9.36
N SER A 108 -4.48 -9.57 8.25
CA SER A 108 -4.05 -10.78 7.54
C SER A 108 -2.74 -10.51 6.81
N THR A 109 -1.97 -11.55 6.57
CA THR A 109 -0.70 -11.44 5.87
C THR A 109 -0.71 -12.27 4.60
N GLY A 110 0.08 -11.85 3.63
CA GLY A 110 0.24 -12.55 2.37
C GLY A 110 1.53 -12.16 1.69
N GLU A 111 1.70 -12.60 0.48
CA GLU A 111 2.86 -12.26 -0.35
C GLU A 111 2.40 -11.78 -1.72
N GLN A 112 3.04 -10.75 -2.20
CA GLN A 112 2.78 -10.23 -3.57
C GLN A 112 4.05 -9.93 -4.33
#